data_a813a4741c163e3491bb828f689063d3
#
_entry.id   a813a4741c163e3491bb828f689063d3
#
_cell.length_a   1.000
_cell.length_b   1.000
_cell.length_c   1.000
_cell.angle_alpha   90.00
_cell.angle_beta   90.00
_cell.angle_gamma   90.00
#
_symmetry.space_group_name_H-M   'P 1'
#
loop_
_entity.id
_entity.type
_entity.pdbx_description
1 polymer ?
#
loop_
_entity_poly.entity_id
_entity_poly.type
_entity_poly.pdbx_seq_one_letter_code
_entity_poly.pdbx_strand_id
1 'polypeptide(L)'
;LFEGYDPAHLDPAPDLVIVGNAMSRGNSMVEYLLDRGIPYTSGPQWLADYVLQDRWVLAVAGTHGKTTTTSMLSWILDDANMNPGFLIGGVAENFGISARLGEHPFFVIEADEYDTAFFDKRSKFVHYRPRTTILNNLEFDHADIFDDLSAIKRQFHHLVRTIPANGLIISPANDENIQDVLAQGCWTPFTQTALDHDQPSGEWRVIPRSADYSEFDIEFAGERQH
;
A
#
# COMPACT_ATOMS: atom_id res chain seq x y z
N LEU A 1 15.06 -23.21 8.21
CA LEU A 1 13.87 -23.22 7.37
C LEU A 1 13.31 -24.65 7.30
N PHE A 2 12.00 -24.77 7.40
CA PHE A 2 11.28 -26.04 7.24
C PHE A 2 10.46 -25.99 5.95
N GLU A 3 10.22 -27.14 5.35
CA GLU A 3 9.34 -27.30 4.21
C GLU A 3 8.04 -28.00 4.65
N GLY A 4 6.92 -27.61 4.06
CA GLY A 4 5.60 -28.14 4.38
C GLY A 4 4.99 -27.54 5.67
N TYR A 5 3.88 -28.13 6.09
CA TYR A 5 3.04 -27.63 7.19
C TYR A 5 2.89 -28.71 8.29
N ASP A 6 4.03 -29.24 8.77
CA ASP A 6 4.04 -30.22 9.86
C ASP A 6 3.91 -29.48 11.21
N PRO A 7 2.93 -29.83 12.06
CA PRO A 7 2.80 -29.29 13.39
C PRO A 7 4.05 -29.39 14.26
N ALA A 8 4.92 -30.40 14.02
CA ALA A 8 6.20 -30.54 14.71
C ALA A 8 7.16 -29.36 14.51
N HIS A 9 6.98 -28.56 13.45
CA HIS A 9 7.76 -27.33 13.23
C HIS A 9 7.44 -26.24 14.26
N LEU A 10 6.37 -26.36 15.02
CA LEU A 10 6.00 -25.46 16.13
C LEU A 10 6.43 -26.00 17.52
N ASP A 11 7.37 -26.93 17.56
CA ASP A 11 7.97 -27.44 18.80
C ASP A 11 9.47 -27.08 18.86
N PRO A 12 9.93 -26.33 19.90
CA PRO A 12 9.15 -25.77 21.02
C PRO A 12 8.15 -24.71 20.53
N ALA A 13 7.04 -24.57 21.28
CA ALA A 13 5.99 -23.62 20.92
C ALA A 13 6.54 -22.20 20.86
N PRO A 14 6.34 -21.46 19.75
CA PRO A 14 6.76 -20.08 19.62
C PRO A 14 5.88 -19.15 20.47
N ASP A 15 6.41 -17.97 20.81
CA ASP A 15 5.64 -16.91 21.48
C ASP A 15 4.57 -16.29 20.59
N LEU A 16 4.79 -16.25 19.28
CA LEU A 16 3.89 -15.67 18.29
C LEU A 16 4.11 -16.31 16.92
N VAL A 17 3.02 -16.62 16.23
CA VAL A 17 3.04 -17.09 14.83
C VAL A 17 2.50 -16.03 13.89
N ILE A 18 3.26 -15.68 12.86
CA ILE A 18 2.78 -14.81 11.78
C ILE A 18 2.22 -15.68 10.67
N VAL A 19 0.93 -15.54 10.41
CA VAL A 19 0.19 -16.35 9.42
C VAL A 19 0.10 -15.59 8.11
N GLY A 20 0.59 -16.21 7.02
CA GLY A 20 0.46 -15.67 5.67
C GLY A 20 -0.97 -15.77 5.13
N ASN A 21 -1.32 -14.90 4.18
CA ASN A 21 -2.66 -14.84 3.61
C ASN A 21 -3.07 -16.07 2.76
N ALA A 22 -2.12 -16.85 2.28
CA ALA A 22 -2.38 -18.08 1.56
C ALA A 22 -2.86 -19.25 2.45
N MET A 23 -2.78 -19.10 3.78
CA MET A 23 -3.20 -20.12 4.73
C MET A 23 -4.71 -20.16 4.87
N SER A 24 -5.25 -21.38 5.04
CA SER A 24 -6.69 -21.61 5.23
C SER A 24 -6.96 -22.67 6.29
N ARG A 25 -8.23 -22.72 6.76
CA ARG A 25 -8.70 -23.81 7.60
C ARG A 25 -8.54 -25.16 6.86
N GLY A 26 -8.28 -26.22 7.61
CA GLY A 26 -7.94 -27.54 7.10
C GLY A 26 -6.45 -27.77 6.87
N ASN A 27 -5.60 -26.74 6.92
CA ASN A 27 -4.15 -26.89 6.94
C ASN A 27 -3.72 -27.43 8.33
N SER A 28 -2.93 -28.51 8.37
CA SER A 28 -2.57 -29.21 9.62
C SER A 28 -1.89 -28.30 10.65
N MET A 29 -1.02 -27.39 10.20
CA MET A 29 -0.35 -26.45 11.08
C MET A 29 -1.30 -25.37 11.61
N VAL A 30 -2.25 -24.91 10.78
CA VAL A 30 -3.28 -23.95 11.20
C VAL A 30 -4.20 -24.59 12.25
N GLU A 31 -4.66 -25.81 12.03
CA GLU A 31 -5.51 -26.51 13.02
C GLU A 31 -4.75 -26.74 14.34
N TYR A 32 -3.50 -27.18 14.27
CA TYR A 32 -2.67 -27.35 15.49
C TYR A 32 -2.46 -26.02 16.26
N LEU A 33 -2.20 -24.92 15.52
CA LEU A 33 -2.07 -23.58 16.09
C LEU A 33 -3.32 -23.19 16.91
N LEU A 34 -4.50 -23.41 16.29
CA LEU A 34 -5.79 -23.06 16.90
C LEU A 34 -6.11 -23.97 18.11
N ASP A 35 -5.92 -25.28 17.95
CA ASP A 35 -6.18 -26.27 19.02
C ASP A 35 -5.32 -26.05 20.26
N ARG A 36 -4.09 -25.58 20.08
CA ARG A 36 -3.15 -25.31 21.17
C ARG A 36 -3.28 -23.91 21.74
N GLY A 37 -4.07 -23.03 21.10
CA GLY A 37 -4.18 -21.64 21.53
C GLY A 37 -2.87 -20.85 21.46
N ILE A 38 -1.98 -21.22 20.51
CA ILE A 38 -0.71 -20.48 20.31
C ILE A 38 -1.05 -19.09 19.80
N PRO A 39 -0.48 -18.02 20.35
CA PRO A 39 -0.72 -16.66 19.86
C PRO A 39 -0.36 -16.52 18.39
N TYR A 40 -1.22 -15.86 17.62
CA TYR A 40 -0.97 -15.64 16.19
C TYR A 40 -1.46 -14.26 15.73
N THR A 41 -0.86 -13.78 14.65
CA THR A 41 -1.21 -12.52 13.98
C THR A 41 -0.99 -12.64 12.48
N SER A 42 -1.43 -11.65 11.73
CA SER A 42 -1.13 -11.53 10.29
C SER A 42 0.16 -10.74 10.06
N GLY A 43 0.77 -10.91 8.88
CA GLY A 43 1.94 -10.13 8.48
C GLY A 43 1.66 -8.61 8.49
N PRO A 44 0.56 -8.13 7.87
CA PRO A 44 0.19 -6.70 7.90
C PRO A 44 -0.03 -6.14 9.30
N GLN A 45 -0.68 -6.90 10.19
CA GLN A 45 -0.88 -6.46 11.57
C GLN A 45 0.44 -6.42 12.35
N TRP A 46 1.27 -7.45 12.21
CA TRP A 46 2.60 -7.48 12.84
C TRP A 46 3.46 -6.31 12.38
N LEU A 47 3.46 -6.03 11.08
CA LEU A 47 4.20 -4.89 10.52
C LEU A 47 3.70 -3.57 11.13
N ALA A 48 2.39 -3.40 11.24
CA ALA A 48 1.79 -2.22 11.87
C ALA A 48 2.21 -2.05 13.32
N ASP A 49 2.27 -3.15 14.10
CA ASP A 49 2.51 -3.10 15.54
C ASP A 49 4.00 -2.96 15.89
N TYR A 50 4.90 -3.45 15.05
CA TYR A 50 6.34 -3.55 15.40
C TYR A 50 7.27 -2.75 14.49
N VAL A 51 6.83 -2.34 13.31
CA VAL A 51 7.69 -1.64 12.34
C VAL A 51 7.17 -0.24 11.99
N LEU A 52 5.86 -0.11 11.80
CA LEU A 52 5.25 1.14 11.31
C LEU A 52 4.88 2.13 12.43
N GLN A 53 4.93 1.70 13.70
CA GLN A 53 4.73 2.63 14.82
C GLN A 53 5.75 3.75 14.76
N ASP A 54 5.29 4.97 15.05
CA ASP A 54 6.12 6.19 15.03
C ASP A 54 6.74 6.55 13.67
N ARG A 55 6.39 5.81 12.59
CA ARG A 55 6.82 6.12 11.24
C ARG A 55 5.82 7.02 10.50
N TRP A 56 6.34 7.81 9.61
CA TRP A 56 5.54 8.45 8.59
C TRP A 56 5.37 7.47 7.42
N VAL A 57 4.27 6.74 7.44
CA VAL A 57 3.99 5.74 6.41
C VAL A 57 3.47 6.44 5.16
N LEU A 58 4.15 6.17 4.03
CA LEU A 58 3.77 6.61 2.68
C LEU A 58 3.28 5.37 1.93
N ALA A 59 1.97 5.26 1.72
CA ALA A 59 1.36 4.11 1.07
C ALA A 59 1.07 4.40 -0.41
N VAL A 60 1.29 3.41 -1.26
CA VAL A 60 0.89 3.45 -2.67
C VAL A 60 -0.15 2.37 -2.90
N ALA A 61 -1.40 2.78 -3.12
CA ALA A 61 -2.53 1.92 -3.44
C ALA A 61 -3.02 2.18 -4.87
N GLY A 62 -3.72 1.23 -5.44
CA GLY A 62 -4.26 1.31 -6.80
C GLY A 62 -4.35 -0.06 -7.44
N THR A 63 -5.09 -0.18 -8.51
CA THR A 63 -5.20 -1.44 -9.24
C THR A 63 -3.88 -1.78 -9.91
N HIS A 64 -3.26 -0.81 -10.59
CA HIS A 64 -2.04 -1.00 -11.37
C HIS A 64 -0.92 -0.04 -10.96
N GLY A 65 0.32 -0.44 -11.23
CA GLY A 65 1.51 0.40 -11.05
C GLY A 65 1.98 0.58 -9.60
N LYS A 66 1.37 -0.09 -8.62
CA LYS A 66 1.75 -0.01 -7.20
C LYS A 66 3.25 -0.22 -6.99
N THR A 67 3.79 -1.35 -7.47
CA THR A 67 5.21 -1.73 -7.31
C THR A 67 6.14 -0.69 -7.92
N THR A 68 5.83 -0.23 -9.13
CA THR A 68 6.65 0.78 -9.84
C THR A 68 6.66 2.10 -9.07
N THR A 69 5.49 2.61 -8.70
CA THR A 69 5.36 3.89 -7.98
C THR A 69 6.01 3.81 -6.60
N THR A 70 5.84 2.70 -5.87
CA THR A 70 6.50 2.47 -4.58
C THR A 70 8.02 2.45 -4.72
N SER A 71 8.53 1.80 -5.76
CA SER A 71 9.97 1.76 -6.05
C SER A 71 10.52 3.14 -6.37
N MET A 72 9.83 3.91 -7.23
CA MET A 72 10.22 5.28 -7.59
C MET A 72 10.22 6.20 -6.37
N LEU A 73 9.17 6.16 -5.55
CA LEU A 73 9.08 6.97 -4.34
C LEU A 73 10.18 6.63 -3.34
N SER A 74 10.45 5.34 -3.15
CA SER A 74 11.55 4.89 -2.29
C SER A 74 12.89 5.38 -2.79
N TRP A 75 13.11 5.32 -4.10
CA TRP A 75 14.34 5.81 -4.72
C TRP A 75 14.52 7.33 -4.59
N ILE A 76 13.46 8.10 -4.83
CA ILE A 76 13.49 9.57 -4.70
C ILE A 76 13.87 9.98 -3.27
N LEU A 77 13.29 9.33 -2.26
CA LEU A 77 13.62 9.60 -0.87
C LEU A 77 15.05 9.17 -0.51
N ASP A 78 15.52 8.07 -1.07
CA ASP A 78 16.88 7.57 -0.85
C ASP A 78 17.92 8.50 -1.49
N ASP A 79 17.69 8.94 -2.72
CA ASP A 79 18.52 9.92 -3.45
C ASP A 79 18.57 11.27 -2.72
N ALA A 80 17.48 11.65 -2.07
CA ALA A 80 17.42 12.80 -1.19
C ALA A 80 18.11 12.61 0.19
N ASN A 81 18.83 11.50 0.39
CA ASN A 81 19.52 11.12 1.63
C ASN A 81 18.58 10.96 2.84
N MET A 82 17.32 10.61 2.63
CA MET A 82 16.36 10.36 3.69
C MET A 82 16.35 8.92 4.18
N ASN A 83 17.08 8.00 3.52
CA ASN A 83 17.25 6.59 3.87
C ASN A 83 15.95 5.89 4.35
N PRO A 84 14.85 5.92 3.54
CA PRO A 84 13.55 5.43 3.99
C PRO A 84 13.56 3.92 4.24
N GLY A 85 12.71 3.46 5.17
CA GLY A 85 12.28 2.07 5.15
C GLY A 85 11.35 1.83 3.98
N PHE A 86 11.27 0.59 3.49
CA PHE A 86 10.29 0.23 2.47
C PHE A 86 9.90 -1.25 2.49
N LEU A 87 8.70 -1.52 1.97
CA LEU A 87 8.21 -2.86 1.61
C LEU A 87 7.55 -2.77 0.22
N ILE A 88 8.16 -3.41 -0.75
CA ILE A 88 7.78 -3.41 -2.17
C ILE A 88 7.39 -4.84 -2.55
N GLY A 89 6.34 -5.01 -3.36
CA GLY A 89 5.84 -6.31 -3.83
C GLY A 89 6.76 -7.02 -4.83
N GLY A 90 7.89 -6.41 -5.20
CA GLY A 90 8.92 -6.96 -6.07
C GLY A 90 10.31 -6.52 -5.64
N VAL A 91 11.33 -6.95 -6.35
CA VAL A 91 12.71 -6.49 -6.13
C VAL A 91 12.97 -5.29 -7.04
N ALA A 92 13.09 -4.11 -6.45
CA ALA A 92 13.48 -2.92 -7.18
C ALA A 92 14.96 -3.01 -7.55
N GLU A 93 15.29 -2.89 -8.84
CA GLU A 93 16.66 -3.08 -9.37
C GLU A 93 17.68 -2.17 -8.68
N ASN A 94 17.31 -0.92 -8.42
CA ASN A 94 18.17 0.06 -7.75
C ASN A 94 18.59 -0.36 -6.33
N PHE A 95 17.78 -1.16 -5.65
CA PHE A 95 18.05 -1.61 -4.28
C PHE A 95 18.52 -3.07 -4.21
N GLY A 96 18.14 -3.91 -5.18
CA GLY A 96 18.43 -5.35 -5.18
C GLY A 96 17.70 -6.14 -4.07
N ILE A 97 16.78 -5.50 -3.35
CA ILE A 97 16.00 -6.07 -2.25
C ILE A 97 14.55 -5.56 -2.30
N SER A 98 13.62 -6.32 -1.73
CA SER A 98 12.20 -5.97 -1.67
C SER A 98 11.80 -5.25 -0.38
N ALA A 99 12.64 -5.29 0.65
CA ALA A 99 12.33 -4.68 1.94
C ALA A 99 13.58 -4.19 2.66
N ARG A 100 13.44 -3.07 3.37
CA ARG A 100 14.48 -2.47 4.19
C ARG A 100 13.85 -1.74 5.37
N LEU A 101 14.41 -1.83 6.56
CA LEU A 101 13.91 -1.06 7.72
C LEU A 101 14.18 0.43 7.58
N GLY A 102 15.30 0.81 6.97
CA GLY A 102 15.70 2.20 6.80
C GLY A 102 15.81 2.97 8.12
N GLU A 103 15.86 4.30 8.02
CA GLU A 103 15.91 5.22 9.15
C GLU A 103 14.56 5.94 9.33
N HIS A 104 14.37 6.57 10.47
CA HIS A 104 13.21 7.45 10.72
C HIS A 104 13.31 8.75 9.91
N PRO A 105 12.18 9.36 9.57
CA PRO A 105 10.80 8.94 9.93
C PRO A 105 10.09 8.10 8.84
N PHE A 106 10.60 8.03 7.62
CA PHE A 106 9.82 7.59 6.47
C PHE A 106 9.81 6.07 6.28
N PHE A 107 8.64 5.54 5.92
CA PHE A 107 8.48 4.16 5.49
C PHE A 107 7.52 4.11 4.29
N VAL A 108 8.02 3.66 3.14
CA VAL A 108 7.25 3.54 1.90
C VAL A 108 6.70 2.12 1.79
N ILE A 109 5.41 1.97 1.53
CA ILE A 109 4.79 0.65 1.47
C ILE A 109 3.86 0.49 0.27
N GLU A 110 4.00 -0.63 -0.42
CA GLU A 110 3.00 -1.06 -1.39
C GLU A 110 1.75 -1.52 -0.67
N ALA A 111 0.64 -0.83 -0.93
CA ALA A 111 -0.61 -0.99 -0.21
C ALA A 111 -1.60 -1.82 -1.05
N ASP A 112 -1.64 -3.11 -0.76
CA ASP A 112 -2.39 -4.12 -1.48
C ASP A 112 -3.82 -4.25 -0.93
N GLU A 113 -4.81 -4.36 -1.82
CA GLU A 113 -6.24 -4.52 -1.54
C GLU A 113 -6.65 -5.95 -1.18
N TYR A 114 -5.77 -6.94 -1.34
CA TYR A 114 -6.04 -8.33 -0.96
C TYR A 114 -6.33 -8.49 0.53
N ASP A 115 -7.13 -9.50 0.87
CA ASP A 115 -7.41 -9.83 2.26
C ASP A 115 -6.14 -10.23 3.03
N THR A 116 -6.17 -10.00 4.33
CA THR A 116 -5.00 -10.04 5.20
C THR A 116 -4.59 -11.45 5.57
N ALA A 117 -5.57 -12.29 5.98
CA ALA A 117 -5.36 -13.67 6.41
C ALA A 117 -6.70 -14.44 6.42
N PHE A 118 -6.66 -15.75 6.67
CA PHE A 118 -7.88 -16.57 6.75
C PHE A 118 -8.85 -16.08 7.85
N PHE A 119 -8.34 -15.50 8.92
CA PHE A 119 -9.10 -15.00 10.08
C PHE A 119 -9.38 -13.49 10.00
N ASP A 120 -8.80 -12.77 9.05
CA ASP A 120 -9.01 -11.34 8.84
C ASP A 120 -9.20 -11.04 7.35
N LYS A 121 -10.44 -10.73 6.98
CA LYS A 121 -10.86 -10.48 5.60
C LYS A 121 -10.83 -9.02 5.19
N ARG A 122 -10.28 -8.15 6.06
CA ARG A 122 -9.98 -6.76 5.67
C ARG A 122 -8.80 -6.74 4.72
N SER A 123 -8.78 -5.78 3.82
CA SER A 123 -7.62 -5.56 2.93
C SER A 123 -6.37 -5.21 3.74
N LYS A 124 -5.20 -5.68 3.30
CA LYS A 124 -3.91 -5.49 3.97
C LYS A 124 -3.62 -4.03 4.29
N PHE A 125 -3.94 -3.12 3.37
CA PHE A 125 -3.63 -1.70 3.51
C PHE A 125 -4.34 -1.01 4.70
N VAL A 126 -5.46 -1.54 5.21
CA VAL A 126 -6.17 -0.98 6.37
C VAL A 126 -5.32 -1.04 7.65
N HIS A 127 -4.40 -2.00 7.72
CA HIS A 127 -3.50 -2.16 8.85
C HIS A 127 -2.39 -1.11 8.89
N TYR A 128 -1.96 -0.60 7.73
CA TYR A 128 -0.76 0.23 7.60
C TYR A 128 -0.91 1.65 8.14
N ARG A 129 -2.16 2.14 8.29
CA ARG A 129 -2.48 3.48 8.83
C ARG A 129 -1.60 4.57 8.23
N PRO A 130 -1.59 4.73 6.90
CA PRO A 130 -0.68 5.64 6.25
C PRO A 130 -0.98 7.09 6.63
N ARG A 131 0.05 7.93 6.65
CA ARG A 131 -0.09 9.37 6.81
C ARG A 131 -0.13 10.10 5.47
N THR A 132 0.55 9.55 4.47
CA THR A 132 0.44 10.01 3.08
C THR A 132 0.09 8.81 2.21
N THR A 133 -0.86 8.98 1.30
CA THR A 133 -1.31 7.90 0.42
C THR A 133 -1.40 8.38 -1.02
N ILE A 134 -0.77 7.67 -1.92
CA ILE A 134 -1.00 7.79 -3.36
C ILE A 134 -2.09 6.78 -3.73
N LEU A 135 -3.19 7.26 -4.28
CA LEU A 135 -4.21 6.45 -4.95
C LEU A 135 -3.92 6.53 -6.46
N ASN A 136 -3.25 5.53 -6.99
CA ASN A 136 -2.66 5.58 -8.32
C ASN A 136 -3.71 5.51 -9.44
N ASN A 137 -4.62 4.55 -9.35
CA ASN A 137 -5.77 4.33 -10.23
C ASN A 137 -6.73 3.33 -9.58
N LEU A 138 -7.97 3.28 -10.07
CA LEU A 138 -8.96 2.35 -9.57
C LEU A 138 -9.83 1.78 -10.69
N GLU A 139 -9.60 0.52 -11.03
CA GLU A 139 -10.34 -0.22 -12.02
C GLU A 139 -10.87 -1.54 -11.46
N PHE A 140 -11.78 -2.21 -12.19
CA PHE A 140 -12.22 -3.54 -11.82
C PHE A 140 -11.14 -4.55 -12.19
N ASP A 141 -10.53 -5.14 -11.17
CA ASP A 141 -9.56 -6.23 -11.28
C ASP A 141 -9.77 -7.22 -10.13
N HIS A 142 -9.02 -8.32 -10.13
CA HIS A 142 -9.09 -9.33 -9.09
C HIS A 142 -10.49 -9.94 -8.91
N ALA A 143 -11.11 -10.39 -10.02
CA ALA A 143 -12.42 -11.05 -10.03
C ALA A 143 -12.46 -12.36 -9.22
N ASP A 144 -11.32 -12.85 -8.76
CA ASP A 144 -11.17 -13.98 -7.84
C ASP A 144 -11.53 -13.65 -6.39
N ILE A 145 -11.49 -12.36 -6.01
CA ILE A 145 -11.74 -11.91 -4.64
C ILE A 145 -12.81 -10.81 -4.54
N PHE A 146 -13.11 -10.11 -5.63
CA PHE A 146 -14.12 -9.05 -5.65
C PHE A 146 -15.21 -9.34 -6.67
N ASP A 147 -16.45 -9.32 -6.22
CA ASP A 147 -17.61 -9.58 -7.08
C ASP A 147 -17.83 -8.48 -8.12
N ASP A 148 -17.51 -7.23 -7.76
CA ASP A 148 -17.72 -6.04 -8.59
C ASP A 148 -16.82 -4.87 -8.18
N LEU A 149 -16.80 -3.84 -9.01
CA LEU A 149 -16.09 -2.59 -8.75
C LEU A 149 -16.53 -1.90 -7.44
N SER A 150 -17.80 -2.04 -7.05
CA SER A 150 -18.30 -1.44 -5.81
C SER A 150 -17.68 -2.10 -4.59
N ALA A 151 -17.35 -3.39 -4.67
CA ALA A 151 -16.63 -4.10 -3.61
C ALA A 151 -15.21 -3.53 -3.45
N ILE A 152 -14.51 -3.28 -4.55
CA ILE A 152 -13.18 -2.65 -4.53
C ILE A 152 -13.26 -1.23 -3.99
N LYS A 153 -14.19 -0.40 -4.48
CA LYS A 153 -14.42 0.98 -3.98
C LYS A 153 -14.64 1.00 -2.46
N ARG A 154 -15.39 0.04 -1.91
CA ARG A 154 -15.57 -0.08 -0.45
C ARG A 154 -14.27 -0.32 0.29
N GLN A 155 -13.38 -1.18 -0.23
CA GLN A 155 -12.07 -1.40 0.39
C GLN A 155 -11.22 -0.15 0.35
N PHE A 156 -11.15 0.54 -0.78
CA PHE A 156 -10.42 1.80 -0.89
C PHE A 156 -10.99 2.87 0.04
N HIS A 157 -12.32 2.94 0.21
CA HIS A 157 -12.92 3.83 1.20
C HIS A 157 -12.55 3.43 2.65
N HIS A 158 -12.38 2.12 2.94
CA HIS A 158 -11.86 1.70 4.23
C HIS A 158 -10.42 2.20 4.45
N LEU A 159 -9.57 2.20 3.42
CA LEU A 159 -8.24 2.80 3.49
C LEU A 159 -8.33 4.31 3.75
N VAL A 160 -9.10 5.06 2.97
CA VAL A 160 -9.29 6.52 3.14
C VAL A 160 -9.67 6.88 4.58
N ARG A 161 -10.54 6.09 5.21
CA ARG A 161 -10.98 6.29 6.60
C ARG A 161 -9.87 6.09 7.64
N THR A 162 -8.75 5.45 7.29
CA THR A 162 -7.62 5.24 8.21
C THR A 162 -6.58 6.35 8.15
N ILE A 163 -6.66 7.23 7.14
CA ILE A 163 -5.69 8.31 6.93
C ILE A 163 -6.06 9.49 7.84
N PRO A 164 -5.14 10.02 8.65
CA PRO A 164 -5.45 11.08 9.60
C PRO A 164 -5.69 12.43 8.93
N ALA A 165 -6.42 13.33 9.59
CA ALA A 165 -6.74 14.67 9.09
C ALA A 165 -5.50 15.57 8.86
N ASN A 166 -4.37 15.25 9.46
CA ASN A 166 -3.08 15.91 9.23
C ASN A 166 -2.18 15.15 8.23
N GLY A 167 -2.77 14.23 7.51
CA GLY A 167 -2.14 13.49 6.42
C GLY A 167 -2.37 14.14 5.05
N LEU A 168 -2.11 13.38 3.98
CA LEU A 168 -2.34 13.81 2.60
C LEU A 168 -2.73 12.62 1.72
N ILE A 169 -3.71 12.82 0.85
CA ILE A 169 -4.03 11.92 -0.24
C ILE A 169 -3.61 12.58 -1.55
N ILE A 170 -2.94 11.82 -2.41
CA ILE A 170 -2.55 12.24 -3.76
C ILE A 170 -3.24 11.32 -4.75
N SER A 171 -3.98 11.88 -5.72
CA SER A 171 -4.74 11.08 -6.68
C SER A 171 -4.78 11.75 -8.06
N PRO A 172 -5.01 10.99 -9.14
CA PRO A 172 -5.30 11.58 -10.44
C PRO A 172 -6.66 12.30 -10.41
N ALA A 173 -6.73 13.44 -11.10
CA ALA A 173 -7.95 14.24 -11.19
C ALA A 173 -9.02 13.57 -12.09
N ASN A 174 -8.60 12.80 -13.08
CA ASN A 174 -9.44 12.21 -14.11
C ASN A 174 -9.88 10.75 -13.83
N ASP A 175 -9.61 10.21 -12.64
CA ASP A 175 -10.11 8.88 -12.24
C ASP A 175 -11.44 9.00 -11.50
N GLU A 176 -12.54 8.76 -12.21
CA GLU A 176 -13.90 8.85 -11.66
C GLU A 176 -14.14 7.87 -10.50
N ASN A 177 -13.51 6.70 -10.52
CA ASN A 177 -13.67 5.70 -9.46
C ASN A 177 -13.02 6.14 -8.15
N ILE A 178 -11.86 6.78 -8.24
CA ILE A 178 -11.23 7.39 -7.06
C ILE A 178 -12.06 8.56 -6.56
N GLN A 179 -12.59 9.42 -7.46
CA GLN A 179 -13.49 10.51 -7.06
C GLN A 179 -14.71 9.99 -6.32
N ASP A 180 -15.33 8.92 -6.80
CA ASP A 180 -16.46 8.26 -6.13
C ASP A 180 -16.08 7.73 -4.73
N VAL A 181 -14.87 7.20 -4.56
CA VAL A 181 -14.38 6.75 -3.25
C VAL A 181 -14.23 7.94 -2.30
N LEU A 182 -13.60 9.03 -2.74
CA LEU A 182 -13.42 10.23 -1.92
C LEU A 182 -14.76 10.91 -1.57
N ALA A 183 -15.72 10.89 -2.49
CA ALA A 183 -17.06 11.44 -2.29
C ALA A 183 -17.89 10.68 -1.23
N GLN A 184 -17.59 9.42 -0.95
CA GLN A 184 -18.22 8.66 0.14
C GLN A 184 -17.86 9.20 1.53
N GLY A 185 -16.84 10.05 1.62
CA GLY A 185 -16.35 10.71 2.83
C GLY A 185 -14.82 10.69 2.88
N CYS A 186 -14.24 11.88 2.94
CA CYS A 186 -12.81 12.08 3.09
C CYS A 186 -12.57 13.14 4.16
N TRP A 187 -11.74 12.82 5.14
CA TRP A 187 -11.43 13.69 6.29
C TRP A 187 -9.99 14.21 6.24
N THR A 188 -9.25 13.78 5.23
CA THR A 188 -7.84 14.10 5.00
C THR A 188 -7.76 15.08 3.83
N PRO A 189 -6.92 16.11 3.89
CA PRO A 189 -6.61 16.92 2.72
C PRO A 189 -6.17 16.04 1.55
N PHE A 190 -6.62 16.38 0.35
CA PHE A 190 -6.16 15.71 -0.85
C PHE A 190 -5.74 16.71 -1.92
N THR A 191 -4.81 16.30 -2.76
CA THR A 191 -4.34 17.04 -3.92
C THR A 191 -4.41 16.15 -5.16
N GLN A 192 -4.60 16.74 -6.31
CA GLN A 192 -4.83 16.02 -7.55
C GLN A 192 -3.75 16.32 -8.58
N THR A 193 -3.36 15.26 -9.28
CA THR A 193 -2.42 15.32 -10.40
C THR A 193 -3.17 15.14 -11.71
N ALA A 194 -2.71 15.81 -12.77
CA ALA A 194 -3.23 15.63 -14.13
C ALA A 194 -2.13 15.92 -15.16
N LEU A 195 -2.27 15.36 -16.36
CA LEU A 195 -1.56 15.85 -17.53
C LEU A 195 -2.12 17.23 -17.93
N ASP A 196 -1.33 18.06 -18.59
CA ASP A 196 -1.72 19.44 -18.96
C ASP A 196 -2.93 19.51 -19.89
N HIS A 197 -3.20 18.45 -20.65
CA HIS A 197 -4.35 18.31 -21.55
C HIS A 197 -5.55 17.58 -20.93
N ASP A 198 -5.44 17.08 -19.69
CA ASP A 198 -6.52 16.37 -19.02
C ASP A 198 -7.63 17.31 -18.53
N GLN A 199 -8.86 16.78 -18.48
CA GLN A 199 -10.01 17.41 -17.86
C GLN A 199 -10.71 16.37 -16.94
N PRO A 200 -10.98 16.71 -15.68
CA PRO A 200 -10.64 17.96 -14.99
C PRO A 200 -9.14 18.13 -14.78
N SER A 201 -8.66 19.37 -14.68
CA SER A 201 -7.28 19.66 -14.38
C SER A 201 -6.97 19.41 -12.90
N GLY A 202 -5.79 18.85 -12.60
CA GLY A 202 -5.28 18.71 -11.24
C GLY A 202 -4.61 19.99 -10.73
N GLU A 203 -4.37 20.04 -9.41
CA GLU A 203 -3.54 21.09 -8.80
C GLU A 203 -2.07 20.97 -9.21
N TRP A 204 -1.63 19.73 -9.40
CA TRP A 204 -0.33 19.39 -9.96
C TRP A 204 -0.50 19.00 -11.42
N ARG A 205 0.18 19.72 -12.30
CA ARG A 205 0.12 19.46 -13.74
C ARG A 205 1.46 18.94 -14.23
N VAL A 206 1.41 17.84 -14.97
CA VAL A 206 2.56 17.27 -15.67
C VAL A 206 2.47 17.71 -17.13
N ILE A 207 3.48 18.41 -17.61
CA ILE A 207 3.56 18.94 -18.97
C ILE A 207 4.64 18.15 -19.70
N PRO A 208 4.27 17.16 -20.54
CA PRO A 208 5.24 16.35 -21.27
C PRO A 208 6.06 17.22 -22.24
N ARG A 209 7.35 16.97 -22.31
CA ARG A 209 8.28 17.55 -23.30
C ARG A 209 8.73 16.54 -24.31
N SER A 210 8.72 15.24 -23.98
CA SER A 210 9.00 14.13 -24.88
C SER A 210 7.77 13.24 -25.04
N ALA A 211 7.67 12.53 -26.17
CA ALA A 211 6.54 11.65 -26.47
C ALA A 211 6.49 10.41 -25.54
N ASP A 212 7.61 10.02 -24.98
CA ASP A 212 7.76 8.88 -24.05
C ASP A 212 7.71 9.30 -22.58
N TYR A 213 7.43 10.58 -22.30
CA TYR A 213 7.39 11.16 -20.95
C TYR A 213 8.71 11.06 -20.17
N SER A 214 9.83 10.82 -20.81
CA SER A 214 11.15 10.84 -20.17
C SER A 214 11.59 12.24 -19.78
N GLU A 215 11.03 13.27 -20.42
CA GLU A 215 11.23 14.67 -20.09
C GLU A 215 9.89 15.35 -19.89
N PHE A 216 9.72 16.03 -18.76
CA PHE A 216 8.49 16.74 -18.42
C PHE A 216 8.75 17.90 -17.46
N ASP A 217 7.86 18.87 -17.47
CA ASP A 217 7.79 19.89 -16.43
C ASP A 217 6.67 19.57 -15.45
N ILE A 218 6.84 20.00 -14.21
CA ILE A 218 5.80 19.98 -13.19
C ILE A 218 5.38 21.43 -12.89
N GLU A 219 4.09 21.68 -12.92
CA GLU A 219 3.50 22.95 -12.50
C GLU A 219 2.62 22.75 -11.27
N PHE A 220 2.86 23.57 -10.25
CA PHE A 220 2.08 23.61 -9.01
C PHE A 220 1.94 25.04 -8.53
N ALA A 221 0.72 25.49 -8.20
CA ALA A 221 0.41 26.83 -7.70
C ALA A 221 0.96 27.98 -8.60
N GLY A 222 1.10 27.74 -9.92
CA GLY A 222 1.65 28.70 -10.87
C GLY A 222 3.17 28.74 -10.96
N GLU A 223 3.86 27.92 -10.16
CA GLU A 223 5.30 27.69 -10.28
C GLU A 223 5.58 26.47 -11.16
N ARG A 224 6.54 26.58 -12.05
CA ARG A 224 6.94 25.51 -12.97
C ARG A 224 8.37 25.08 -12.72
N GLN A 225 8.57 23.80 -12.56
CA GLN A 225 9.88 23.14 -12.40
C GLN A 225 10.13 22.17 -13.55
N HIS A 226 11.38 22.06 -13.95
CA HIS A 226 11.86 21.16 -15.00
C HIS A 226 12.59 19.98 -14.37
#